data_897a6d9ddcfcbfcea7695bb224425ea5
#
_entry.id   897a6d9ddcfcbfcea7695bb224425ea5
#
_cell.length_a   1.000
_cell.length_b   1.000
_cell.length_c   1.000
_cell.angle_alpha   90.00
_cell.angle_beta   90.00
_cell.angle_gamma   90.00
#
_symmetry.space_group_name_H-M   'P 1'
#
loop_
_entity.id
_entity.type
_entity.pdbx_description
1 polymer ?
#
loop_
_entity_poly.entity_id
_entity_poly.type
_entity_poly.pdbx_seq_one_letter_code
_entity_poly.pdbx_strand_id
1 'polypeptide(L)'
;MCTGIIISVLGLVGIIPIHFLPVEHLKLQKKYGKDRGRKIGEIYSLISGWGFFLFWAGLWFSSQPRFIVPIFSALAVTVPVVSFMIPVLHLMIFLPFFLVGAWLGIEGVKETTLRVAETHRAERIITSGVYSFVRHPQYLGGLLVHVGVSFLLSAWHSLLSAPTMAMLVYLISRKEEEELFKEFGKEYEDYGKEVPMFIPRLGRWRVQSSF
;
A
#
# COMPACT_ATOMS: atom_id res chain seq x y z
N MET A 1 -7.49 26.82 1.41
CA MET A 1 -8.24 25.56 1.46
C MET A 1 -7.47 24.33 0.98
N CYS A 2 -6.51 24.44 0.08
CA CYS A 2 -5.76 23.26 -0.45
C CYS A 2 -4.42 22.96 0.24
N THR A 3 -4.05 23.71 1.28
CA THR A 3 -2.72 23.63 1.89
C THR A 3 -2.39 22.22 2.43
N GLY A 4 -3.35 21.58 3.12
CA GLY A 4 -3.16 20.23 3.66
C GLY A 4 -2.94 19.18 2.58
N ILE A 5 -3.71 19.24 1.47
CA ILE A 5 -3.51 18.34 0.31
C ILE A 5 -2.13 18.56 -0.32
N ILE A 6 -1.74 19.82 -0.53
CA ILE A 6 -0.43 20.15 -1.11
C ILE A 6 0.69 19.62 -0.22
N ILE A 7 0.62 19.84 1.09
CA ILE A 7 1.60 19.31 2.05
C ILE A 7 1.64 17.78 1.98
N SER A 8 0.49 17.11 1.94
CA SER A 8 0.41 15.65 1.86
C SER A 8 1.03 15.11 0.57
N VAL A 9 0.71 15.70 -0.58
CA VAL A 9 1.28 15.30 -1.88
C VAL A 9 2.79 15.56 -1.93
N LEU A 10 3.24 16.75 -1.54
CA LEU A 10 4.66 17.07 -1.50
C LEU A 10 5.42 16.19 -0.51
N GLY A 11 4.81 15.89 0.64
CA GLY A 11 5.38 14.97 1.62
C GLY A 11 5.50 13.55 1.08
N LEU A 12 4.47 13.03 0.40
CA LEU A 12 4.51 11.72 -0.27
C LEU A 12 5.61 11.66 -1.34
N VAL A 13 5.70 12.66 -2.19
CA VAL A 13 6.76 12.73 -3.21
C VAL A 13 8.14 12.83 -2.58
N GLY A 14 8.29 13.64 -1.52
CA GLY A 14 9.56 13.84 -0.83
C GLY A 14 10.05 12.64 -0.02
N ILE A 15 9.11 11.78 0.48
CA ILE A 15 9.48 10.60 1.27
C ILE A 15 9.98 9.44 0.40
N ILE A 16 9.62 9.39 -0.89
CA ILE A 16 9.98 8.27 -1.79
C ILE A 16 11.48 8.07 -1.93
N PRO A 17 12.31 9.09 -2.20
CA PRO A 17 13.75 8.90 -2.25
C PRO A 17 14.33 8.34 -0.95
N ILE A 18 13.75 8.75 0.19
CA ILE A 18 14.14 8.24 1.52
C ILE A 18 13.76 6.77 1.65
N HIS A 19 12.59 6.40 1.13
CA HIS A 19 12.09 5.03 1.14
C HIS A 19 12.95 4.07 0.28
N PHE A 20 13.56 4.55 -0.79
CA PHE A 20 14.45 3.71 -1.59
C PHE A 20 15.77 3.36 -0.90
N LEU A 21 16.22 4.17 0.08
CA LEU A 21 17.46 3.87 0.81
C LEU A 21 17.43 2.53 1.56
N PRO A 22 16.40 2.22 2.38
CA PRO A 22 16.32 0.91 3.02
C PRO A 22 16.08 -0.25 2.05
N VAL A 23 15.35 -0.02 0.95
CA VAL A 23 15.14 -1.02 -0.09
C VAL A 23 16.48 -1.43 -0.70
N GLU A 24 17.39 -0.48 -0.98
CA GLU A 24 18.75 -0.74 -1.46
C GLU A 24 19.71 -1.19 -0.34
N HIS A 25 19.26 -2.08 0.55
CA HIS A 25 20.02 -2.49 1.73
C HIS A 25 21.40 -3.11 1.41
N LEU A 26 21.55 -3.79 0.28
CA LEU A 26 22.85 -4.34 -0.17
C LEU A 26 23.88 -3.22 -0.41
N LYS A 27 23.47 -2.09 -0.98
CA LYS A 27 24.33 -0.93 -1.19
C LYS A 27 24.75 -0.29 0.15
N LEU A 28 23.80 -0.18 1.08
CA LEU A 28 24.10 0.36 2.42
C LEU A 28 25.09 -0.51 3.16
N GLN A 29 24.93 -1.84 3.11
CA GLN A 29 25.85 -2.78 3.74
C GLN A 29 27.24 -2.76 3.10
N LYS A 30 27.33 -2.64 1.78
CA LYS A 30 28.60 -2.49 1.05
C LYS A 30 29.33 -1.20 1.43
N LYS A 31 28.60 -0.09 1.63
CA LYS A 31 29.16 1.24 1.90
C LYS A 31 29.58 1.42 3.36
N TYR A 32 28.79 0.94 4.32
CA TYR A 32 28.95 1.21 5.75
C TYR A 32 29.32 -0.01 6.58
N GLY A 33 29.48 -1.18 5.96
CA GLY A 33 29.65 -2.47 6.63
C GLY A 33 28.29 -3.08 7.04
N LYS A 34 28.28 -4.40 7.28
CA LYS A 34 27.04 -5.18 7.47
C LYS A 34 26.16 -4.63 8.61
N ASP A 35 26.73 -4.42 9.79
CA ASP A 35 25.94 -4.01 10.97
C ASP A 35 25.48 -2.54 10.92
N ARG A 36 26.38 -1.62 10.54
CA ARG A 36 26.03 -0.21 10.39
C ARG A 36 25.04 0.01 9.24
N GLY A 37 25.28 -0.60 8.10
CA GLY A 37 24.39 -0.52 6.94
C GLY A 37 22.99 -1.03 7.25
N ARG A 38 22.90 -2.09 8.06
CA ARG A 38 21.62 -2.62 8.55
C ARG A 38 20.89 -1.62 9.45
N LYS A 39 21.55 -1.07 10.48
CA LYS A 39 20.94 -0.09 11.39
C LYS A 39 20.48 1.17 10.66
N ILE A 40 21.30 1.68 9.74
CA ILE A 40 20.93 2.84 8.89
C ILE A 40 19.67 2.51 8.08
N GLY A 41 19.60 1.35 7.44
CA GLY A 41 18.43 0.91 6.70
C GLY A 41 17.17 0.83 7.57
N GLU A 42 17.26 0.24 8.77
CA GLU A 42 16.13 0.16 9.72
C GLU A 42 15.61 1.55 10.14
N ILE A 43 16.50 2.51 10.41
CA ILE A 43 16.11 3.88 10.77
C ILE A 43 15.39 4.57 9.58
N TYR A 44 15.95 4.46 8.37
CA TYR A 44 15.31 5.05 7.19
C TYR A 44 13.99 4.36 6.83
N SER A 45 13.85 3.05 7.05
CA SER A 45 12.58 2.33 6.89
C SER A 45 11.50 2.88 7.82
N LEU A 46 11.83 3.04 9.11
CA LEU A 46 10.88 3.59 10.09
C LEU A 46 10.45 5.02 9.71
N ILE A 47 11.42 5.89 9.40
CA ILE A 47 11.12 7.29 9.02
C ILE A 47 10.27 7.33 7.76
N SER A 48 10.64 6.57 6.72
CA SER A 48 9.93 6.60 5.45
C SER A 48 8.57 5.91 5.53
N GLY A 49 8.46 4.80 6.22
CA GLY A 49 7.19 4.07 6.39
C GLY A 49 6.16 4.90 7.16
N TRP A 50 6.50 5.39 8.34
CA TRP A 50 5.60 6.24 9.12
C TRP A 50 5.32 7.59 8.45
N GLY A 51 6.32 8.19 7.81
CA GLY A 51 6.14 9.42 7.02
C GLY A 51 5.19 9.21 5.85
N PHE A 52 5.31 8.09 5.14
CA PHE A 52 4.40 7.72 4.06
C PHE A 52 2.95 7.59 4.56
N PHE A 53 2.72 6.85 5.65
CA PHE A 53 1.39 6.71 6.24
C PHE A 53 0.82 8.05 6.74
N LEU A 54 1.63 8.89 7.37
CA LEU A 54 1.21 10.20 7.84
C LEU A 54 0.73 11.09 6.70
N PHE A 55 1.52 11.22 5.64
CA PHE A 55 1.13 12.04 4.49
C PHE A 55 -0.01 11.41 3.70
N TRP A 56 -0.09 10.08 3.64
CA TRP A 56 -1.23 9.39 3.04
C TRP A 56 -2.53 9.65 3.81
N ALA A 57 -2.52 9.53 5.14
CA ALA A 57 -3.65 9.90 5.97
C ALA A 57 -4.04 11.38 5.81
N GLY A 58 -3.06 12.25 5.62
CA GLY A 58 -3.28 13.66 5.33
C GLY A 58 -4.14 13.91 4.07
N LEU A 59 -4.09 13.03 3.07
CA LEU A 59 -4.98 13.11 1.91
C LEU A 59 -6.46 12.95 2.31
N TRP A 60 -6.77 12.04 3.24
CA TRP A 60 -8.14 11.78 3.68
C TRP A 60 -8.70 12.89 4.57
N PHE A 61 -7.88 13.39 5.49
CA PHE A 61 -8.31 14.30 6.55
C PHE A 61 -8.10 15.78 6.22
N SER A 62 -7.46 16.10 5.11
CA SER A 62 -7.31 17.48 4.64
C SER A 62 -8.66 18.08 4.28
N SER A 63 -8.82 19.39 4.55
CA SER A 63 -9.99 20.14 4.09
C SER A 63 -10.05 20.13 2.57
N GLN A 64 -11.11 19.54 2.02
CA GLN A 64 -11.28 19.33 0.57
C GLN A 64 -12.75 19.32 0.17
N PRO A 65 -13.06 19.57 -1.13
CA PRO A 65 -14.41 19.43 -1.65
C PRO A 65 -14.95 18.02 -1.42
N ARG A 66 -16.22 17.96 -1.08
CA ARG A 66 -16.93 16.70 -1.00
C ARG A 66 -17.65 16.44 -2.31
N PHE A 67 -17.70 15.16 -2.71
CA PHE A 67 -18.45 14.75 -3.88
C PHE A 67 -19.61 13.84 -3.48
N ILE A 68 -20.63 13.80 -4.33
CA ILE A 68 -21.75 12.87 -4.21
C ILE A 68 -21.95 12.26 -5.58
N VAL A 69 -21.97 10.93 -5.64
CA VAL A 69 -22.37 10.23 -6.85
C VAL A 69 -23.89 10.41 -7.00
N PRO A 70 -24.39 10.92 -8.13
CA PRO A 70 -25.80 11.34 -8.26
C PRO A 70 -26.80 10.18 -8.24
N ILE A 71 -26.33 8.92 -8.34
CA ILE A 71 -27.16 7.72 -8.28
C ILE A 71 -27.56 7.49 -6.81
N PHE A 72 -28.87 7.41 -6.54
CA PHE A 72 -29.43 7.24 -5.18
C PHE A 72 -28.96 8.32 -4.17
N SER A 73 -28.66 9.53 -4.65
CA SER A 73 -28.14 10.63 -3.82
C SER A 73 -29.08 11.05 -2.67
N ALA A 74 -30.38 10.76 -2.79
CA ALA A 74 -31.36 11.01 -1.72
C ALA A 74 -31.24 10.05 -0.51
N LEU A 75 -30.56 8.89 -0.70
CA LEU A 75 -30.36 7.91 0.36
C LEU A 75 -29.01 8.16 1.04
N ALA A 76 -29.05 8.57 2.31
CA ALA A 76 -27.86 8.80 3.12
C ALA A 76 -28.06 8.33 4.55
N VAL A 77 -26.98 7.88 5.16
CA VAL A 77 -26.89 7.54 6.59
C VAL A 77 -26.21 8.70 7.31
N THR A 78 -26.87 9.21 8.34
CA THR A 78 -26.29 10.26 9.19
C THR A 78 -25.58 9.63 10.38
N VAL A 79 -24.34 10.01 10.60
CA VAL A 79 -23.58 9.65 11.82
C VAL A 79 -23.87 10.72 12.86
N PRO A 80 -24.65 10.42 13.94
CA PRO A 80 -25.19 11.46 14.83
C PRO A 80 -24.12 12.27 15.56
N VAL A 81 -23.01 11.61 15.95
CA VAL A 81 -21.95 12.21 16.78
C VAL A 81 -21.23 13.35 16.06
N VAL A 82 -21.08 13.25 14.74
CA VAL A 82 -20.31 14.23 13.93
C VAL A 82 -21.18 14.94 12.90
N SER A 83 -22.50 14.69 12.92
CA SER A 83 -23.47 15.23 11.94
C SER A 83 -23.01 15.03 10.49
N PHE A 84 -22.33 13.93 10.22
CA PHE A 84 -21.75 13.62 8.92
C PHE A 84 -22.70 12.70 8.14
N MET A 85 -23.08 13.13 6.94
CA MET A 85 -23.94 12.36 6.05
C MET A 85 -23.09 11.55 5.07
N ILE A 86 -23.32 10.22 5.05
CA ILE A 86 -22.66 9.31 4.12
C ILE A 86 -23.70 8.83 3.11
N PRO A 87 -23.56 9.14 1.81
CA PRO A 87 -24.44 8.57 0.79
C PRO A 87 -24.38 7.04 0.82
N VAL A 88 -25.52 6.38 0.73
CA VAL A 88 -25.60 4.90 0.79
C VAL A 88 -24.73 4.25 -0.28
N LEU A 89 -24.70 4.81 -1.51
CA LEU A 89 -23.84 4.31 -2.58
C LEU A 89 -22.35 4.38 -2.20
N HIS A 90 -21.92 5.45 -1.51
CA HIS A 90 -20.54 5.56 -1.04
C HIS A 90 -20.20 4.47 -0.02
N LEU A 91 -21.14 4.17 0.89
CA LEU A 91 -20.97 3.09 1.85
C LEU A 91 -20.91 1.71 1.18
N MET A 92 -21.75 1.51 0.14
CA MET A 92 -21.74 0.27 -0.66
C MET A 92 -20.42 0.06 -1.41
N ILE A 93 -19.77 1.14 -1.86
CA ILE A 93 -18.44 1.06 -2.50
C ILE A 93 -17.35 0.91 -1.42
N PHE A 94 -17.41 1.67 -0.33
CA PHE A 94 -16.44 1.59 0.75
C PHE A 94 -16.28 0.19 1.30
N LEU A 95 -17.39 -0.49 1.64
CA LEU A 95 -17.34 -1.77 2.34
C LEU A 95 -16.53 -2.84 1.60
N PRO A 96 -16.79 -3.19 0.33
CA PRO A 96 -16.00 -4.22 -0.35
C PRO A 96 -14.54 -3.80 -0.55
N PHE A 97 -14.27 -2.55 -0.90
CA PHE A 97 -12.92 -2.06 -1.07
C PHE A 97 -12.13 -2.10 0.25
N PHE A 98 -12.75 -1.68 1.34
CA PHE A 98 -12.11 -1.71 2.66
C PHE A 98 -11.91 -3.14 3.17
N LEU A 99 -12.91 -4.01 3.07
CA LEU A 99 -12.83 -5.39 3.58
C LEU A 99 -11.78 -6.20 2.81
N VAL A 100 -11.78 -6.13 1.47
CA VAL A 100 -10.78 -6.82 0.65
C VAL A 100 -9.39 -6.23 0.88
N GLY A 101 -9.28 -4.90 0.93
CA GLY A 101 -8.01 -4.23 1.15
C GLY A 101 -7.42 -4.51 2.53
N ALA A 102 -8.23 -4.47 3.58
CA ALA A 102 -7.82 -4.80 4.93
C ALA A 102 -7.41 -6.28 5.05
N TRP A 103 -8.17 -7.18 4.44
CA TRP A 103 -7.83 -8.61 4.40
C TRP A 103 -6.46 -8.83 3.73
N LEU A 104 -6.24 -8.26 2.54
CA LEU A 104 -4.95 -8.38 1.84
C LEU A 104 -3.80 -7.82 2.67
N GLY A 105 -3.99 -6.68 3.32
CA GLY A 105 -2.99 -6.06 4.20
C GLY A 105 -2.67 -6.94 5.41
N ILE A 106 -3.69 -7.39 6.13
CA ILE A 106 -3.54 -8.20 7.35
C ILE A 106 -2.89 -9.56 7.03
N GLU A 107 -3.43 -10.29 6.06
CA GLU A 107 -2.86 -11.59 5.68
C GLU A 107 -1.46 -11.42 5.09
N GLY A 108 -1.21 -10.37 4.31
CA GLY A 108 0.13 -10.06 3.83
C GLY A 108 1.14 -9.85 4.95
N VAL A 109 0.77 -9.13 6.01
CA VAL A 109 1.64 -8.93 7.18
C VAL A 109 1.83 -10.23 7.98
N LYS A 110 0.79 -11.07 8.13
CA LYS A 110 0.90 -12.35 8.84
C LYS A 110 1.90 -13.30 8.16
N GLU A 111 1.91 -13.34 6.82
CA GLU A 111 2.81 -14.19 6.05
C GLU A 111 4.28 -13.71 6.12
N THR A 112 4.51 -12.39 6.10
CA THR A 112 5.85 -11.80 6.08
C THR A 112 6.43 -11.50 7.44
N THR A 113 5.61 -11.31 8.45
CA THR A 113 5.89 -10.67 9.75
C THR A 113 5.94 -9.13 9.68
N LEU A 114 5.61 -8.48 10.79
CA LEU A 114 5.68 -7.01 10.91
C LEU A 114 7.09 -6.48 10.61
N ARG A 115 8.13 -7.20 11.04
CA ARG A 115 9.52 -6.79 10.83
C ARG A 115 9.89 -6.71 9.35
N VAL A 116 9.45 -7.66 8.54
CA VAL A 116 9.69 -7.63 7.08
C VAL A 116 8.91 -6.50 6.43
N ALA A 117 7.63 -6.30 6.83
CA ALA A 117 6.81 -5.21 6.34
C ALA A 117 7.41 -3.82 6.67
N GLU A 118 8.03 -3.67 7.85
CA GLU A 118 8.66 -2.42 8.26
C GLU A 118 10.05 -2.21 7.65
N THR A 119 10.84 -3.27 7.47
CA THR A 119 12.25 -3.16 7.07
C THR A 119 12.51 -3.43 5.60
N HIS A 120 11.51 -3.89 4.85
CA HIS A 120 11.61 -4.33 3.45
C HIS A 120 12.72 -5.37 3.20
N ARG A 121 12.98 -6.22 4.20
CA ARG A 121 13.99 -7.28 4.13
C ARG A 121 13.33 -8.63 4.26
N ALA A 122 13.24 -9.33 3.16
CA ALA A 122 12.81 -10.71 3.15
C ALA A 122 14.00 -11.63 3.50
N GLU A 123 13.80 -12.53 4.44
CA GLU A 123 14.78 -13.60 4.72
C GLU A 123 14.59 -14.79 3.77
N ARG A 124 13.44 -14.87 3.11
CA ARG A 124 13.05 -15.88 2.12
C ARG A 124 11.95 -15.33 1.22
N ILE A 125 11.78 -15.91 0.05
CA ILE A 125 10.64 -15.63 -0.82
C ILE A 125 9.39 -16.29 -0.22
N ILE A 126 8.34 -15.48 -0.02
CA ILE A 126 7.05 -15.98 0.43
C ILE A 126 6.15 -16.10 -0.79
N THR A 127 5.65 -17.31 -1.03
CA THR A 127 4.83 -17.67 -2.18
C THR A 127 3.47 -18.22 -1.78
N SER A 128 3.21 -18.35 -0.46
CA SER A 128 2.00 -18.91 0.12
C SER A 128 0.94 -17.83 0.41
N GLY A 129 -0.27 -18.28 0.76
CA GLY A 129 -1.37 -17.42 1.18
C GLY A 129 -1.71 -16.38 0.13
N VAL A 130 -1.83 -15.11 0.55
CA VAL A 130 -2.15 -13.99 -0.34
C VAL A 130 -1.03 -13.70 -1.37
N TYR A 131 0.21 -14.13 -1.09
CA TYR A 131 1.34 -14.01 -2.02
C TYR A 131 1.28 -15.02 -3.18
N SER A 132 0.41 -16.02 -3.14
CA SER A 132 0.12 -16.88 -4.28
C SER A 132 -0.78 -16.23 -5.33
N PHE A 133 -1.48 -15.14 -4.98
CA PHE A 133 -2.37 -14.40 -5.89
C PHE A 133 -1.70 -13.18 -6.51
N VAL A 134 -0.98 -12.41 -5.70
CA VAL A 134 -0.25 -11.21 -6.12
C VAL A 134 1.03 -11.08 -5.30
N ARG A 135 2.09 -10.52 -5.89
CA ARG A 135 3.38 -10.38 -5.22
C ARG A 135 3.42 -9.27 -4.17
N HIS A 136 2.54 -8.25 -4.29
CA HIS A 136 2.47 -7.11 -3.38
C HIS A 136 1.07 -6.92 -2.77
N PRO A 137 0.56 -7.91 -2.00
CA PRO A 137 -0.80 -7.87 -1.45
C PRO A 137 -1.01 -6.71 -0.47
N GLN A 138 0.00 -6.34 0.33
CA GLN A 138 -0.09 -5.23 1.29
C GLN A 138 -0.28 -3.89 0.58
N TYR A 139 0.47 -3.65 -0.50
CA TYR A 139 0.34 -2.43 -1.30
C TYR A 139 -0.97 -2.36 -2.07
N LEU A 140 -1.40 -3.47 -2.65
CA LEU A 140 -2.72 -3.56 -3.27
C LEU A 140 -3.83 -3.30 -2.24
N GLY A 141 -3.71 -3.90 -1.06
CA GLY A 141 -4.61 -3.69 0.06
C GLY A 141 -4.70 -2.22 0.44
N GLY A 142 -3.56 -1.55 0.59
CA GLY A 142 -3.49 -0.11 0.87
C GLY A 142 -4.19 0.74 -0.20
N LEU A 143 -4.00 0.44 -1.48
CA LEU A 143 -4.68 1.15 -2.58
C LEU A 143 -6.21 0.96 -2.55
N LEU A 144 -6.67 -0.26 -2.28
CA LEU A 144 -8.11 -0.54 -2.15
C LEU A 144 -8.70 0.21 -0.95
N VAL A 145 -8.04 0.18 0.21
CA VAL A 145 -8.45 0.96 1.38
C VAL A 145 -8.48 2.45 1.06
N HIS A 146 -7.49 2.98 0.33
CA HIS A 146 -7.46 4.38 -0.06
C HIS A 146 -8.69 4.79 -0.87
N VAL A 147 -9.05 4.01 -1.90
CA VAL A 147 -10.25 4.25 -2.69
C VAL A 147 -11.50 4.16 -1.82
N GLY A 148 -11.63 3.08 -1.03
CA GLY A 148 -12.79 2.90 -0.15
C GLY A 148 -12.97 4.06 0.83
N VAL A 149 -11.92 4.44 1.56
CA VAL A 149 -11.98 5.56 2.52
C VAL A 149 -12.26 6.90 1.83
N SER A 150 -11.77 7.10 0.61
CA SER A 150 -12.09 8.30 -0.17
C SER A 150 -13.58 8.40 -0.49
N PHE A 151 -14.25 7.28 -0.78
CA PHE A 151 -15.71 7.22 -0.91
C PHE A 151 -16.40 7.43 0.43
N LEU A 152 -16.01 6.74 1.50
CA LEU A 152 -16.58 6.88 2.83
C LEU A 152 -16.61 8.35 3.27
N LEU A 153 -15.49 9.05 3.09
CA LEU A 153 -15.34 10.45 3.45
C LEU A 153 -15.85 11.41 2.37
N SER A 154 -16.32 10.92 1.23
CA SER A 154 -16.69 11.73 0.07
C SER A 154 -15.57 12.69 -0.36
N ALA A 155 -14.32 12.28 -0.21
CA ALA A 155 -13.12 13.10 -0.31
C ALA A 155 -12.64 13.21 -1.76
N TRP A 156 -13.00 14.29 -2.46
CA TRP A 156 -12.77 14.43 -3.91
C TRP A 156 -11.28 14.39 -4.31
N HIS A 157 -10.45 15.22 -3.66
CA HIS A 157 -9.02 15.26 -3.99
C HIS A 157 -8.30 13.97 -3.58
N SER A 158 -8.74 13.33 -2.50
CA SER A 158 -8.22 12.03 -2.10
C SER A 158 -8.51 10.99 -3.18
N LEU A 159 -9.74 10.91 -3.69
CA LEU A 159 -10.10 10.00 -4.78
C LEU A 159 -9.30 10.30 -6.05
N LEU A 160 -9.14 11.58 -6.42
CA LEU A 160 -8.35 11.99 -7.58
C LEU A 160 -6.86 11.69 -7.41
N SER A 161 -6.34 11.54 -6.20
CA SER A 161 -4.95 11.14 -5.95
C SER A 161 -4.70 9.65 -6.15
N ALA A 162 -5.74 8.81 -6.25
CA ALA A 162 -5.60 7.35 -6.37
C ALA A 162 -4.69 6.89 -7.53
N PRO A 163 -4.75 7.46 -8.74
CA PRO A 163 -3.79 7.10 -9.80
C PRO A 163 -2.35 7.44 -9.44
N THR A 164 -2.12 8.58 -8.79
CA THR A 164 -0.78 8.98 -8.31
C THR A 164 -0.29 8.00 -7.25
N MET A 165 -1.14 7.63 -6.29
CA MET A 165 -0.82 6.63 -5.27
C MET A 165 -0.50 5.26 -5.90
N ALA A 166 -1.26 4.83 -6.90
CA ALA A 166 -1.00 3.59 -7.62
C ALA A 166 0.36 3.63 -8.34
N MET A 167 0.71 4.77 -8.95
CA MET A 167 2.02 4.96 -9.59
C MET A 167 3.17 4.90 -8.56
N LEU A 168 3.03 5.56 -7.42
CA LEU A 168 4.04 5.56 -6.35
C LEU A 168 4.26 4.16 -5.80
N VAL A 169 3.18 3.45 -5.48
CA VAL A 169 3.21 2.06 -5.02
C VAL A 169 3.86 1.16 -6.07
N TYR A 170 3.54 1.34 -7.35
CA TYR A 170 4.19 0.59 -8.42
C TYR A 170 5.70 0.83 -8.49
N LEU A 171 6.15 2.08 -8.38
CA LEU A 171 7.58 2.41 -8.39
C LEU A 171 8.33 1.80 -7.19
N ILE A 172 7.73 1.85 -6.00
CA ILE A 172 8.28 1.21 -4.80
C ILE A 172 8.39 -0.30 -5.01
N SER A 173 7.31 -0.95 -5.43
CA SER A 173 7.27 -2.39 -5.69
C SER A 173 8.28 -2.83 -6.74
N ARG A 174 8.43 -2.06 -7.82
CA ARG A 174 9.46 -2.32 -8.84
C ARG A 174 10.86 -2.29 -8.24
N LYS A 175 11.12 -1.33 -7.36
CA LYS A 175 12.42 -1.21 -6.70
C LYS A 175 12.70 -2.35 -5.75
N GLU A 176 11.68 -2.77 -4.99
CA GLU A 176 11.78 -3.97 -4.13
C GLU A 176 12.05 -5.24 -4.95
N GLU A 177 11.34 -5.43 -6.07
CA GLU A 177 11.57 -6.58 -6.95
C GLU A 177 12.98 -6.61 -7.54
N GLU A 178 13.57 -5.46 -7.87
CA GLU A 178 14.96 -5.38 -8.32
C GLU A 178 15.95 -5.87 -7.24
N GLU A 179 15.72 -5.55 -5.97
CA GLU A 179 16.57 -6.02 -4.87
C GLU A 179 16.32 -7.50 -4.56
N LEU A 180 15.05 -7.95 -4.55
CA LEU A 180 14.71 -9.37 -4.37
C LEU A 180 15.32 -10.24 -5.49
N PHE A 181 15.30 -9.75 -6.73
CA PHE A 181 15.96 -10.44 -7.83
C PHE A 181 17.48 -10.54 -7.65
N LYS A 182 18.13 -9.48 -7.14
CA LYS A 182 19.57 -9.51 -6.83
C LYS A 182 19.91 -10.47 -5.70
N GLU A 183 19.02 -10.61 -4.72
CA GLU A 183 19.24 -11.44 -3.53
C GLU A 183 18.92 -12.92 -3.79
N PHE A 184 17.79 -13.22 -4.45
CA PHE A 184 17.29 -14.58 -4.65
C PHE A 184 17.43 -15.10 -6.09
N GLY A 185 17.80 -14.26 -7.05
CA GLY A 185 18.12 -14.64 -8.43
C GLY A 185 16.97 -15.37 -9.13
N LYS A 186 17.28 -16.56 -9.62
CA LYS A 186 16.35 -17.37 -10.42
C LYS A 186 15.08 -17.76 -9.66
N GLU A 187 15.18 -18.02 -8.37
CA GLU A 187 14.02 -18.38 -7.55
C GLU A 187 12.95 -17.29 -7.56
N TYR A 188 13.37 -16.02 -7.40
CA TYR A 188 12.44 -14.88 -7.50
C TYR A 188 11.93 -14.66 -8.92
N GLU A 189 12.77 -14.86 -9.93
CA GLU A 189 12.38 -14.77 -11.34
C GLU A 189 11.27 -15.76 -11.68
N ASP A 190 11.39 -17.02 -11.26
CA ASP A 190 10.40 -18.06 -11.53
C ASP A 190 9.08 -17.75 -10.80
N TYR A 191 9.14 -17.30 -9.54
CA TYR A 191 7.96 -16.79 -8.82
C TYR A 191 7.28 -15.62 -9.56
N GLY A 192 8.07 -14.66 -10.07
CA GLY A 192 7.56 -13.51 -10.82
C GLY A 192 6.87 -13.86 -12.15
N LYS A 193 7.27 -14.97 -12.80
CA LYS A 193 6.61 -15.50 -14.01
C LYS A 193 5.22 -16.07 -13.70
N GLU A 194 5.07 -16.70 -12.54
CA GLU A 194 3.83 -17.37 -12.14
C GLU A 194 2.83 -16.42 -11.50
N VAL A 195 3.27 -15.54 -10.61
CA VAL A 195 2.42 -14.66 -9.82
C VAL A 195 2.53 -13.21 -10.33
N PRO A 196 1.40 -12.55 -10.66
CA PRO A 196 1.41 -11.15 -11.10
C PRO A 196 1.71 -10.19 -9.94
N MET A 197 2.16 -8.96 -10.27
CA MET A 197 2.51 -7.94 -9.28
C MET A 197 1.29 -7.49 -8.46
N PHE A 198 0.21 -7.07 -9.11
CA PHE A 198 -0.99 -6.50 -8.47
C PHE A 198 -2.32 -7.08 -8.94
N ILE A 199 -2.47 -7.39 -10.23
CA ILE A 199 -3.76 -7.79 -10.80
C ILE A 199 -3.83 -9.32 -10.82
N PRO A 200 -4.67 -9.96 -9.97
CA PRO A 200 -4.78 -11.42 -9.94
C PRO A 200 -5.19 -11.97 -11.30
N ARG A 201 -4.59 -13.08 -11.72
CA ARG A 201 -4.99 -13.79 -12.93
C ARG A 201 -6.28 -14.55 -12.64
N LEU A 202 -7.38 -14.12 -13.23
CA LEU A 202 -8.66 -14.83 -13.15
C LEU A 202 -8.52 -16.22 -13.79
N GLY A 203 -8.77 -17.27 -13.00
CA GLY A 203 -8.80 -18.66 -13.49
C GLY A 203 -7.69 -19.61 -12.98
N ARG A 204 -6.71 -19.14 -12.21
CA ARG A 204 -5.70 -20.01 -11.55
C ARG A 204 -5.93 -20.13 -10.04
N TRP A 205 -7.05 -20.69 -9.64
CA TRP A 205 -7.25 -21.17 -8.27
C TRP A 205 -6.54 -22.52 -8.09
N ARG A 206 -5.24 -22.55 -8.02
CA ARG A 206 -4.53 -23.72 -7.49
C ARG A 206 -4.46 -23.54 -5.96
N VAL A 207 -5.39 -24.14 -5.26
CA VAL A 207 -5.19 -24.49 -3.85
C VAL A 207 -3.99 -25.44 -3.83
N GLN A 208 -2.81 -24.95 -3.50
CA GLN A 208 -1.73 -25.84 -3.12
C GLN A 208 -2.12 -26.43 -1.77
N SER A 209 -2.69 -27.64 -1.80
CA SER A 209 -2.77 -28.49 -0.63
C SER A 209 -1.34 -28.75 -0.18
N SER A 210 -0.99 -28.18 0.97
CA SER A 210 0.19 -28.53 1.73
C SER A 210 0.13 -30.04 2.05
N PHE A 211 1.05 -30.80 1.49
CA PHE A 211 1.49 -32.08 2.03
C PHE A 211 2.79 -31.87 2.76
#